data_7cdf9e197845afd295959efc2a30c05c
#
_entry.id   7cdf9e197845afd295959efc2a30c05c
#
_cell.length_a   1.000
_cell.length_b   1.000
_cell.length_c   1.000
_cell.angle_alpha   90.00
_cell.angle_beta   90.00
_cell.angle_gamma   90.00
#
_symmetry.space_group_name_H-M   'P 1'
#
loop_
_entity.id
_entity.type
_entity.pdbx_description
1 polymer ?
#
loop_
_entity_poly.entity_id
_entity_poly.type
_entity_poly.pdbx_seq_one_letter_code
_entity_poly.pdbx_strand_id
1 'polypeptide(L)'
;MLKNKVAVIYGAGGAVGSAVARAFAREGAKLFLTGRHRAPVETVAKEIDSASGRAETAEVDALDEQSVDRHLQSVIDKAGRIDISFNAVGIANTRLQGVPLVELKVEQFSLPIATYTRSYFLTARLAARRMVEKRSGVIMTVTSIPSRTGIPLMGGVAPAMSAVEALTRDLSAELAPQGIRVVGLRPQGMPDSGTIKEVFGLHAKAYGISWEQFQEMIASRTHGRRLTTLAEMANMAVFMASDGASAMTGTIVNLSLGSLDD
;
A
#
# COMPACT_ATOMS: atom_id res chain seq x y z
N MET A 1 -14.31 -3.62 13.64
CA MET A 1 -14.69 -4.02 12.26
C MET A 1 -13.96 -5.28 11.80
N LEU A 2 -12.75 -5.56 12.32
CA LEU A 2 -11.89 -6.66 11.86
C LEU A 2 -11.69 -7.75 12.93
N LYS A 3 -12.60 -7.85 13.90
CA LYS A 3 -12.52 -8.85 14.98
C LYS A 3 -12.43 -10.27 14.39
N ASN A 4 -11.44 -11.03 14.86
CA ASN A 4 -11.13 -12.40 14.41
C ASN A 4 -10.63 -12.53 12.95
N LYS A 5 -10.36 -11.43 12.24
CA LYS A 5 -9.71 -11.47 10.93
C LYS A 5 -8.20 -11.65 11.10
N VAL A 6 -7.60 -12.37 10.18
CA VAL A 6 -6.14 -12.59 10.08
C VAL A 6 -5.62 -11.77 8.91
N ALA A 7 -4.72 -10.82 9.18
CA ALA A 7 -4.18 -9.93 8.16
C ALA A 7 -2.66 -10.09 8.01
N VAL A 8 -2.20 -10.22 6.79
CA VAL A 8 -0.79 -10.15 6.41
C VAL A 8 -0.51 -8.78 5.82
N ILE A 9 0.50 -8.08 6.34
CA ILE A 9 0.90 -6.73 5.88
C ILE A 9 2.36 -6.77 5.43
N TYR A 10 2.58 -6.54 4.13
CA TYR A 10 3.91 -6.40 3.55
C TYR A 10 4.37 -4.95 3.61
N GLY A 11 5.65 -4.73 3.92
CA GLY A 11 6.18 -3.37 4.11
C GLY A 11 5.68 -2.71 5.39
N ALA A 12 5.39 -3.51 6.42
CA ALA A 12 4.78 -3.06 7.68
C ALA A 12 5.65 -2.07 8.49
N GLY A 13 6.96 -2.07 8.28
CA GLY A 13 7.87 -1.09 8.91
C GLY A 13 7.85 0.30 8.25
N GLY A 14 7.20 0.46 7.08
CA GLY A 14 7.03 1.73 6.39
C GLY A 14 5.86 2.56 6.93
N ALA A 15 5.76 3.84 6.53
CA ALA A 15 4.74 4.75 7.03
C ALA A 15 3.31 4.24 6.77
N VAL A 16 3.00 3.83 5.54
CA VAL A 16 1.68 3.31 5.16
C VAL A 16 1.39 1.98 5.86
N GLY A 17 2.33 1.03 5.78
CA GLY A 17 2.14 -0.30 6.36
C GLY A 17 1.96 -0.25 7.88
N SER A 18 2.73 0.59 8.58
CA SER A 18 2.62 0.76 10.03
C SER A 18 1.31 1.45 10.45
N ALA A 19 0.86 2.45 9.71
CA ALA A 19 -0.42 3.12 9.98
C ALA A 19 -1.61 2.15 9.84
N VAL A 20 -1.62 1.36 8.75
CA VAL A 20 -2.65 0.33 8.52
C VAL A 20 -2.57 -0.78 9.58
N ALA A 21 -1.36 -1.25 9.92
CA ALA A 21 -1.18 -2.26 10.95
C ALA A 21 -1.79 -1.83 12.30
N ARG A 22 -1.48 -0.61 12.76
CA ARG A 22 -2.07 -0.07 13.98
C ARG A 22 -3.60 0.07 13.89
N ALA A 23 -4.11 0.51 12.75
CA ALA A 23 -5.56 0.63 12.55
C ALA A 23 -6.26 -0.74 12.56
N PHE A 24 -5.71 -1.74 11.88
CA PHE A 24 -6.24 -3.10 11.86
C PHE A 24 -6.20 -3.75 13.26
N ALA A 25 -5.12 -3.52 14.03
CA ALA A 25 -5.00 -4.00 15.40
C ALA A 25 -6.10 -3.41 16.31
N ARG A 26 -6.33 -2.10 16.23
CA ARG A 26 -7.41 -1.43 16.99
C ARG A 26 -8.79 -2.01 16.69
N GLU A 27 -8.99 -2.50 15.47
CA GLU A 27 -10.24 -3.13 15.04
C GLU A 27 -10.32 -4.64 15.34
N GLY A 28 -9.30 -5.18 16.01
CA GLY A 28 -9.29 -6.54 16.54
C GLY A 28 -8.76 -7.61 15.58
N ALA A 29 -8.03 -7.24 14.53
CA ALA A 29 -7.36 -8.20 13.66
C ALA A 29 -6.12 -8.81 14.35
N LYS A 30 -5.85 -10.10 14.07
CA LYS A 30 -4.55 -10.74 14.33
C LYS A 30 -3.62 -10.42 13.15
N LEU A 31 -2.43 -9.88 13.43
CA LEU A 31 -1.54 -9.35 12.42
C LEU A 31 -0.29 -10.20 12.22
N PHE A 32 0.10 -10.37 10.96
CA PHE A 32 1.39 -10.92 10.53
C PHE A 32 2.10 -9.84 9.71
N LEU A 33 3.08 -9.19 10.35
CA LEU A 33 3.77 -8.02 9.84
C LEU A 33 5.08 -8.43 9.18
N THR A 34 5.32 -7.96 7.97
CA THR A 34 6.54 -8.33 7.23
C THR A 34 7.27 -7.13 6.64
N GLY A 35 8.57 -7.30 6.44
CA GLY A 35 9.45 -6.36 5.77
C GLY A 35 10.80 -7.00 5.49
N ARG A 36 11.60 -6.40 4.61
CA ARG A 36 12.97 -6.85 4.30
C ARG A 36 13.96 -6.70 5.46
N HIS A 37 13.62 -5.84 6.42
CA HIS A 37 14.42 -5.60 7.62
C HIS A 37 13.52 -5.78 8.84
N ARG A 38 13.95 -6.62 9.75
CA ARG A 38 13.16 -7.04 10.90
C ARG A 38 12.93 -5.91 11.91
N ALA A 39 13.96 -5.11 12.19
CA ALA A 39 13.91 -4.11 13.25
C ALA A 39 12.77 -3.07 13.13
N PRO A 40 12.51 -2.43 11.97
CA PRO A 40 11.36 -1.52 11.82
C PRO A 40 10.01 -2.22 12.02
N VAL A 41 9.90 -3.48 11.61
CA VAL A 41 8.67 -4.27 11.75
C VAL A 41 8.42 -4.63 13.22
N GLU A 42 9.46 -5.02 13.95
CA GLU A 42 9.40 -5.30 15.40
C GLU A 42 9.01 -4.06 16.22
N THR A 43 9.46 -2.88 15.82
CA THR A 43 9.04 -1.62 16.46
C THR A 43 7.52 -1.46 16.38
N VAL A 44 6.94 -1.66 15.21
CA VAL A 44 5.48 -1.58 15.01
C VAL A 44 4.74 -2.66 15.79
N ALA A 45 5.26 -3.89 15.81
CA ALA A 45 4.65 -4.97 16.59
C ALA A 45 4.63 -4.68 18.11
N LYS A 46 5.74 -4.18 18.68
CA LYS A 46 5.81 -3.79 20.09
C LYS A 46 4.80 -2.70 20.46
N GLU A 47 4.61 -1.72 19.58
CA GLU A 47 3.60 -0.67 19.78
C GLU A 47 2.17 -1.25 19.79
N ILE A 48 1.89 -2.19 18.87
CA ILE A 48 0.59 -2.87 18.79
C ILE A 48 0.35 -3.74 20.03
N ASP A 49 1.33 -4.52 20.44
CA ASP A 49 1.23 -5.39 21.64
C ASP A 49 1.03 -4.56 22.91
N SER A 50 1.73 -3.41 23.02
CA SER A 50 1.55 -2.48 24.14
C SER A 50 0.15 -1.88 24.22
N ALA A 51 -0.56 -1.81 23.10
CA ALA A 51 -1.94 -1.37 22.99
C ALA A 51 -2.96 -2.52 23.04
N SER A 52 -2.55 -3.68 23.57
CA SER A 52 -3.38 -4.90 23.69
C SER A 52 -3.80 -5.53 22.35
N GLY A 53 -3.11 -5.21 21.27
CA GLY A 53 -3.23 -5.88 19.99
C GLY A 53 -2.46 -7.20 19.95
N ARG A 54 -2.42 -7.84 18.78
CA ARG A 54 -1.63 -9.06 18.53
C ARG A 54 -0.92 -8.97 17.19
N ALA A 55 0.40 -8.96 17.22
CA ALA A 55 1.21 -8.90 16.02
C ALA A 55 2.38 -9.89 16.08
N GLU A 56 2.54 -10.67 15.02
CA GLU A 56 3.74 -11.49 14.78
C GLU A 56 4.57 -10.85 13.66
N THR A 57 5.89 -10.99 13.74
CA THR A 57 6.81 -10.39 12.77
C THR A 57 7.60 -11.44 12.01
N ALA A 58 7.87 -11.16 10.73
CA ALA A 58 8.78 -11.97 9.92
C ALA A 58 9.59 -11.09 8.96
N GLU A 59 10.82 -11.54 8.66
CA GLU A 59 11.60 -10.98 7.57
C GLU A 59 11.18 -11.66 6.27
N VAL A 60 10.64 -10.87 5.34
CA VAL A 60 10.13 -11.35 4.05
C VAL A 60 10.51 -10.36 2.97
N ASP A 61 11.16 -10.81 1.92
CA ASP A 61 11.28 -10.06 0.68
C ASP A 61 10.05 -10.32 -0.20
N ALA A 62 9.24 -9.31 -0.39
CA ALA A 62 8.04 -9.38 -1.22
C ALA A 62 8.35 -9.52 -2.74
N LEU A 63 9.61 -9.47 -3.13
CA LEU A 63 10.08 -9.75 -4.49
C LEU A 63 10.58 -11.20 -4.66
N ASP A 64 10.69 -11.96 -3.57
CA ASP A 64 11.06 -13.37 -3.57
C ASP A 64 9.83 -14.25 -3.35
N GLU A 65 9.44 -14.97 -4.40
CA GLU A 65 8.28 -15.86 -4.38
C GLU A 65 8.35 -16.90 -3.26
N GLN A 66 9.52 -17.52 -3.06
CA GLN A 66 9.68 -18.55 -2.05
C GLN A 66 9.61 -17.97 -0.63
N SER A 67 10.14 -16.76 -0.41
CA SER A 67 10.05 -16.06 0.87
C SER A 67 8.59 -15.75 1.22
N VAL A 68 7.83 -15.22 0.27
CA VAL A 68 6.40 -14.93 0.45
C VAL A 68 5.62 -16.22 0.70
N ASP A 69 5.86 -17.27 -0.09
CA ASP A 69 5.12 -18.54 0.00
C ASP A 69 5.34 -19.23 1.35
N ARG A 70 6.59 -19.38 1.79
CA ARG A 70 6.92 -19.94 3.12
C ARG A 70 6.28 -19.13 4.26
N HIS A 71 6.29 -17.81 4.17
CA HIS A 71 5.66 -16.98 5.20
C HIS A 71 4.15 -17.20 5.25
N LEU A 72 3.47 -17.18 4.10
CA LEU A 72 2.01 -17.42 4.06
C LEU A 72 1.65 -18.82 4.55
N GLN A 73 2.49 -19.83 4.30
CA GLN A 73 2.29 -21.16 4.87
C GLN A 73 2.41 -21.14 6.40
N SER A 74 3.41 -20.46 6.94
CA SER A 74 3.54 -20.26 8.40
C SER A 74 2.33 -19.54 9.01
N VAL A 75 1.72 -18.58 8.29
CA VAL A 75 0.47 -17.94 8.75
C VAL A 75 -0.68 -18.93 8.80
N ILE A 76 -0.83 -19.78 7.79
CA ILE A 76 -1.86 -20.85 7.77
C ILE A 76 -1.63 -21.82 8.93
N ASP A 77 -0.40 -22.27 9.16
CA ASP A 77 -0.05 -23.21 10.24
C ASP A 77 -0.40 -22.64 11.64
N LYS A 78 -0.21 -21.33 11.85
CA LYS A 78 -0.43 -20.65 13.13
C LYS A 78 -1.85 -20.11 13.34
N ALA A 79 -2.52 -19.72 12.28
CA ALA A 79 -3.81 -19.04 12.37
C ALA A 79 -4.94 -19.74 11.60
N GLY A 80 -4.62 -20.76 10.80
CA GLY A 80 -5.58 -21.58 10.04
C GLY A 80 -6.22 -20.85 8.84
N ARG A 81 -5.91 -19.56 8.63
CA ARG A 81 -6.52 -18.75 7.56
C ARG A 81 -5.74 -17.47 7.27
N ILE A 82 -6.02 -16.89 6.13
CA ILE A 82 -5.65 -15.52 5.76
C ILE A 82 -6.91 -14.83 5.27
N ASP A 83 -7.31 -13.75 5.92
CA ASP A 83 -8.50 -12.98 5.55
C ASP A 83 -8.17 -11.74 4.74
N ILE A 84 -7.01 -11.12 5.04
CA ILE A 84 -6.60 -9.87 4.42
C ILE A 84 -5.12 -9.97 4.03
N SER A 85 -4.81 -9.62 2.79
CA SER A 85 -3.45 -9.43 2.29
C SER A 85 -3.28 -7.98 1.84
N PHE A 86 -2.49 -7.20 2.57
CA PHE A 86 -2.24 -5.78 2.31
C PHE A 86 -0.78 -5.58 1.91
N ASN A 87 -0.53 -5.03 0.72
CA ASN A 87 0.81 -4.71 0.25
C ASN A 87 1.06 -3.20 0.35
N ALA A 88 2.04 -2.79 1.18
CA ALA A 88 2.55 -1.44 1.35
C ALA A 88 4.07 -1.37 1.07
N VAL A 89 4.56 -2.25 0.21
CA VAL A 89 5.97 -2.24 -0.20
C VAL A 89 6.28 -0.94 -0.91
N GLY A 90 7.31 -0.25 -0.46
CA GLY A 90 7.83 0.98 -1.05
C GLY A 90 9.29 0.84 -1.46
N ILE A 91 9.75 1.79 -2.25
CA ILE A 91 11.16 1.96 -2.65
C ILE A 91 11.64 3.36 -2.29
N ALA A 92 12.96 3.54 -2.17
CA ALA A 92 13.57 4.86 -2.08
C ALA A 92 13.32 5.64 -3.39
N ASN A 93 12.99 6.92 -3.28
CA ASN A 93 12.61 7.76 -4.42
C ASN A 93 13.76 8.61 -4.97
N THR A 94 14.85 8.70 -4.23
CA THR A 94 16.06 9.44 -4.64
C THR A 94 16.54 8.97 -6.01
N ARG A 95 16.75 9.91 -6.93
CA ARG A 95 17.10 9.68 -8.33
C ARG A 95 16.02 9.01 -9.20
N LEU A 96 14.84 8.69 -8.65
CA LEU A 96 13.71 8.16 -9.41
C LEU A 96 12.67 9.21 -9.71
N GLN A 97 12.57 10.22 -8.83
CA GLN A 97 11.67 11.37 -8.95
C GLN A 97 12.46 12.68 -8.86
N GLY A 98 11.84 13.78 -9.27
CA GLY A 98 12.49 15.08 -9.30
C GLY A 98 13.42 15.29 -10.51
N VAL A 99 13.40 14.38 -11.49
CA VAL A 99 14.24 14.41 -12.72
C VAL A 99 13.32 14.43 -13.94
N PRO A 100 13.57 15.28 -14.96
CA PRO A 100 12.84 15.25 -16.22
C PRO A 100 12.94 13.89 -16.91
N LEU A 101 11.85 13.40 -17.52
CA LEU A 101 11.83 12.08 -18.17
C LEU A 101 12.90 11.94 -19.25
N VAL A 102 13.20 13.01 -19.97
CA VAL A 102 14.22 13.02 -21.04
C VAL A 102 15.65 12.86 -20.52
N GLU A 103 15.89 13.08 -19.23
CA GLU A 103 17.17 12.97 -18.57
C GLU A 103 17.27 11.71 -17.69
N LEU A 104 16.14 11.02 -17.48
CA LEU A 104 16.08 9.86 -16.59
C LEU A 104 16.69 8.62 -17.26
N LYS A 105 17.56 7.93 -16.57
CA LYS A 105 18.15 6.67 -17.08
C LYS A 105 17.10 5.57 -17.16
N VAL A 106 17.22 4.68 -18.15
CA VAL A 106 16.27 3.58 -18.38
C VAL A 106 16.11 2.68 -17.14
N GLU A 107 17.21 2.38 -16.45
CA GLU A 107 17.21 1.57 -15.24
C GLU A 107 16.42 2.24 -14.10
N GLN A 108 16.58 3.55 -13.96
CA GLN A 108 15.84 4.36 -12.96
C GLN A 108 14.34 4.43 -13.29
N PHE A 109 14.01 4.54 -14.57
CA PHE A 109 12.62 4.50 -15.02
C PHE A 109 11.99 3.12 -14.79
N SER A 110 12.70 2.05 -15.12
CA SER A 110 12.19 0.67 -15.05
C SER A 110 12.09 0.11 -13.64
N LEU A 111 12.93 0.57 -12.70
CA LEU A 111 13.00 0.04 -11.34
C LEU A 111 11.65 0.10 -10.59
N PRO A 112 10.94 1.25 -10.50
CA PRO A 112 9.64 1.27 -9.82
C PRO A 112 8.61 0.37 -10.53
N ILE A 113 8.61 0.33 -11.85
CA ILE A 113 7.67 -0.52 -12.61
C ILE A 113 7.90 -1.99 -12.24
N ALA A 114 9.13 -2.48 -12.35
CA ALA A 114 9.46 -3.87 -12.05
C ALA A 114 9.20 -4.22 -10.58
N THR A 115 9.58 -3.34 -9.65
CA THR A 115 9.46 -3.60 -8.21
C THR A 115 7.99 -3.64 -7.78
N TYR A 116 7.20 -2.62 -8.12
CA TYR A 116 5.80 -2.57 -7.69
C TYR A 116 4.98 -3.67 -8.36
N THR A 117 5.03 -3.83 -9.67
CA THR A 117 4.22 -4.84 -10.36
C THR A 117 4.55 -6.25 -9.87
N ARG A 118 5.84 -6.58 -9.69
CA ARG A 118 6.25 -7.89 -9.19
C ARG A 118 5.78 -8.13 -7.76
N SER A 119 6.00 -7.18 -6.84
CA SER A 119 5.62 -7.37 -5.44
C SER A 119 4.11 -7.51 -5.26
N TYR A 120 3.32 -6.68 -5.93
CA TYR A 120 1.87 -6.76 -5.87
C TYR A 120 1.34 -8.05 -6.49
N PHE A 121 1.88 -8.47 -7.63
CA PHE A 121 1.50 -9.73 -8.27
C PHE A 121 1.82 -10.94 -7.38
N LEU A 122 3.04 -11.04 -6.85
CA LEU A 122 3.45 -12.19 -6.00
C LEU A 122 2.61 -12.28 -4.73
N THR A 123 2.47 -11.18 -4.00
CA THR A 123 1.73 -11.19 -2.72
C THR A 123 0.24 -11.45 -2.93
N ALA A 124 -0.36 -10.90 -3.98
CA ALA A 124 -1.77 -11.13 -4.32
C ALA A 124 -2.01 -12.58 -4.76
N ARG A 125 -1.21 -13.08 -5.71
CA ARG A 125 -1.35 -14.43 -6.25
C ARG A 125 -1.22 -15.51 -5.17
N LEU A 126 -0.20 -15.39 -4.33
CA LEU A 126 0.07 -16.41 -3.30
C LEU A 126 -0.94 -16.36 -2.15
N ALA A 127 -1.43 -15.17 -1.79
CA ALA A 127 -2.55 -15.05 -0.85
C ALA A 127 -3.84 -15.60 -1.45
N ALA A 128 -4.16 -15.27 -2.70
CA ALA A 128 -5.36 -15.76 -3.40
C ALA A 128 -5.43 -17.28 -3.40
N ARG A 129 -4.34 -17.99 -3.70
CA ARG A 129 -4.28 -19.47 -3.69
C ARG A 129 -4.77 -20.08 -2.38
N ARG A 130 -4.51 -19.41 -1.25
CA ARG A 130 -4.93 -19.85 0.09
C ARG A 130 -6.35 -19.39 0.45
N MET A 131 -6.76 -18.25 -0.06
CA MET A 131 -8.11 -17.69 0.17
C MET A 131 -9.19 -18.43 -0.63
N VAL A 132 -8.86 -18.90 -1.85
CA VAL A 132 -9.79 -19.64 -2.73
C VAL A 132 -10.38 -20.88 -2.05
N GLU A 133 -9.59 -21.60 -1.28
CA GLU A 133 -10.05 -22.82 -0.57
C GLU A 133 -11.22 -22.52 0.39
N LYS A 134 -11.22 -21.32 1.00
CA LYS A 134 -12.28 -20.88 1.91
C LYS A 134 -13.31 -19.97 1.25
N ARG A 135 -13.13 -19.67 -0.04
CA ARG A 135 -13.98 -18.75 -0.81
C ARG A 135 -14.22 -17.43 -0.08
N SER A 136 -13.18 -16.90 0.56
CA SER A 136 -13.27 -15.68 1.38
C SER A 136 -11.90 -15.04 1.50
N GLY A 137 -11.84 -13.74 1.29
CA GLY A 137 -10.62 -12.95 1.46
C GLY A 137 -10.71 -11.55 0.86
N VAL A 138 -9.78 -10.71 1.28
CA VAL A 138 -9.60 -9.35 0.72
C VAL A 138 -8.13 -9.14 0.40
N ILE A 139 -7.85 -8.86 -0.86
CA ILE A 139 -6.53 -8.43 -1.33
C ILE A 139 -6.57 -6.92 -1.53
N MET A 140 -5.58 -6.23 -0.98
CA MET A 140 -5.55 -4.78 -0.96
C MET A 140 -4.26 -4.23 -1.56
N THR A 141 -4.42 -3.25 -2.44
CA THR A 141 -3.32 -2.52 -3.08
C THR A 141 -3.32 -1.05 -2.66
N VAL A 142 -2.17 -0.40 -2.74
CA VAL A 142 -2.03 1.04 -2.54
C VAL A 142 -1.33 1.64 -3.74
N THR A 143 -1.94 2.68 -4.30
CA THR A 143 -1.38 3.45 -5.40
C THR A 143 -1.22 4.93 -5.01
N SER A 144 -1.22 5.82 -5.95
CA SER A 144 -1.15 7.26 -5.71
C SER A 144 -1.74 8.03 -6.90
N ILE A 145 -2.03 9.31 -6.70
CA ILE A 145 -2.65 10.20 -7.70
C ILE A 145 -2.02 10.11 -9.10
N PRO A 146 -0.68 10.00 -9.27
CA PRO A 146 -0.06 9.88 -10.59
C PRO A 146 -0.51 8.68 -11.42
N SER A 147 -1.22 7.72 -10.86
CA SER A 147 -1.82 6.61 -11.64
C SER A 147 -2.90 7.07 -12.63
N ARG A 148 -3.51 8.23 -12.40
CA ARG A 148 -4.66 8.73 -13.15
C ARG A 148 -4.45 10.12 -13.77
N THR A 149 -3.41 10.84 -13.38
CA THR A 149 -3.14 12.19 -13.91
C THR A 149 -1.66 12.39 -14.16
N GLY A 150 -1.33 13.18 -15.18
CA GLY A 150 0.04 13.55 -15.49
C GLY A 150 0.61 14.51 -14.45
N ILE A 151 1.64 14.06 -13.74
CA ILE A 151 2.41 14.87 -12.81
C ILE A 151 3.85 14.88 -13.30
N PRO A 152 4.46 16.05 -13.54
CA PRO A 152 5.85 16.12 -13.96
C PRO A 152 6.80 15.49 -12.93
N LEU A 153 7.94 15.00 -13.38
CA LEU A 153 9.07 14.53 -12.56
C LEU A 153 8.78 13.28 -11.72
N MET A 154 7.72 12.53 -12.04
CA MET A 154 7.35 11.28 -11.35
C MET A 154 8.14 10.04 -11.82
N GLY A 155 8.90 10.15 -12.89
CA GLY A 155 9.67 9.05 -13.45
C GLY A 155 8.81 7.81 -13.75
N GLY A 156 9.32 6.63 -13.43
CA GLY A 156 8.60 5.36 -13.61
C GLY A 156 7.53 5.05 -12.55
N VAL A 157 7.36 5.93 -11.54
CA VAL A 157 6.36 5.69 -10.47
C VAL A 157 4.94 5.80 -11.01
N ALA A 158 4.63 6.80 -11.84
CA ALA A 158 3.30 6.96 -12.42
C ALA A 158 2.86 5.73 -13.25
N PRO A 159 3.66 5.24 -14.22
CA PRO A 159 3.36 3.99 -14.94
C PRO A 159 3.22 2.78 -14.01
N ALA A 160 4.07 2.66 -12.98
CA ALA A 160 3.99 1.58 -12.02
C ALA A 160 2.65 1.59 -11.25
N MET A 161 2.21 2.75 -10.76
CA MET A 161 0.93 2.88 -10.05
C MET A 161 -0.27 2.59 -10.97
N SER A 162 -0.22 3.02 -12.24
CA SER A 162 -1.24 2.69 -13.24
C SER A 162 -1.32 1.18 -13.50
N ALA A 163 -0.17 0.51 -13.60
CA ALA A 163 -0.10 -0.93 -13.76
C ALA A 163 -0.67 -1.69 -12.55
N VAL A 164 -0.42 -1.22 -11.32
CA VAL A 164 -1.01 -1.80 -10.09
C VAL A 164 -2.53 -1.64 -10.08
N GLU A 165 -3.07 -0.52 -10.55
CA GLU A 165 -4.52 -0.35 -10.66
C GLU A 165 -5.15 -1.27 -11.72
N ALA A 166 -4.47 -1.47 -12.86
CA ALA A 166 -4.90 -2.44 -13.86
C ALA A 166 -4.90 -3.86 -13.25
N LEU A 167 -3.81 -4.26 -12.62
CA LEU A 167 -3.70 -5.56 -11.93
C LEU A 167 -4.80 -5.74 -10.87
N THR A 168 -5.16 -4.70 -10.13
CA THR A 168 -6.25 -4.74 -9.14
C THR A 168 -7.59 -5.09 -9.78
N ARG A 169 -7.89 -4.53 -10.95
CA ARG A 169 -9.12 -4.82 -11.70
C ARG A 169 -9.11 -6.23 -12.28
N ASP A 170 -8.01 -6.65 -12.88
CA ASP A 170 -7.86 -7.98 -13.47
C ASP A 170 -8.00 -9.08 -12.41
N LEU A 171 -7.27 -8.95 -11.30
CA LEU A 171 -7.40 -9.88 -10.16
C LEU A 171 -8.82 -9.91 -9.59
N SER A 172 -9.51 -8.77 -9.55
CA SER A 172 -10.90 -8.73 -9.11
C SER A 172 -11.81 -9.52 -10.06
N ALA A 173 -11.65 -9.35 -11.36
CA ALA A 173 -12.47 -10.05 -12.36
C ALA A 173 -12.30 -11.58 -12.24
N GLU A 174 -11.09 -12.06 -11.97
CA GLU A 174 -10.81 -13.49 -11.83
C GLU A 174 -11.21 -14.06 -10.47
N LEU A 175 -11.07 -13.29 -9.38
CA LEU A 175 -11.19 -13.80 -8.01
C LEU A 175 -12.54 -13.53 -7.35
N ALA A 176 -13.31 -12.54 -7.81
CA ALA A 176 -14.63 -12.25 -7.24
C ALA A 176 -15.61 -13.43 -7.35
N PRO A 177 -15.67 -14.21 -8.46
CA PRO A 177 -16.49 -15.43 -8.53
C PRO A 177 -16.08 -16.50 -7.49
N GLN A 178 -14.88 -16.38 -6.93
CA GLN A 178 -14.35 -17.28 -5.91
C GLN A 178 -14.51 -16.71 -4.49
N GLY A 179 -15.26 -15.62 -4.32
CA GLY A 179 -15.54 -15.02 -3.02
C GLY A 179 -14.40 -14.14 -2.47
N ILE A 180 -13.45 -13.73 -3.30
CA ILE A 180 -12.32 -12.89 -2.89
C ILE A 180 -12.50 -11.50 -3.49
N ARG A 181 -12.46 -10.47 -2.66
CA ARG A 181 -12.46 -9.08 -3.09
C ARG A 181 -11.05 -8.58 -3.34
N VAL A 182 -10.86 -7.80 -4.39
CA VAL A 182 -9.59 -7.11 -4.66
C VAL A 182 -9.88 -5.62 -4.76
N VAL A 183 -9.27 -4.84 -3.89
CA VAL A 183 -9.58 -3.40 -3.75
C VAL A 183 -8.29 -2.59 -3.62
N GLY A 184 -8.31 -1.36 -4.08
CA GLY A 184 -7.19 -0.44 -4.01
C GLY A 184 -7.51 0.84 -3.24
N LEU A 185 -6.45 1.52 -2.79
CA LEU A 185 -6.51 2.85 -2.19
C LEU A 185 -5.61 3.77 -3.00
N ARG A 186 -6.11 4.94 -3.38
CA ARG A 186 -5.37 5.98 -4.10
C ARG A 186 -5.35 7.27 -3.28
N PRO A 187 -4.46 7.38 -2.28
CA PRO A 187 -4.33 8.60 -1.51
C PRO A 187 -3.60 9.70 -2.28
N GLN A 188 -3.89 10.96 -1.92
CA GLN A 188 -3.03 12.10 -2.16
C GLN A 188 -1.75 11.96 -1.32
N GLY A 189 -0.73 12.77 -1.62
CA GLY A 189 0.48 12.81 -0.80
C GLY A 189 0.15 13.06 0.68
N MET A 190 0.72 12.25 1.54
CA MET A 190 0.51 12.27 3.00
C MET A 190 1.76 12.82 3.69
N PRO A 191 1.83 14.11 4.02
CA PRO A 191 3.06 14.77 4.50
C PRO A 191 3.52 14.28 5.88
N ASP A 192 2.68 13.58 6.61
CA ASP A 192 3.02 12.88 7.85
C ASP A 192 3.83 11.58 7.62
N SER A 193 4.04 11.16 6.35
CA SER A 193 4.91 10.03 6.00
C SER A 193 6.33 10.47 5.61
N GLY A 194 7.34 9.71 6.04
CA GLY A 194 8.74 9.94 5.65
C GLY A 194 8.96 9.88 4.13
N THR A 195 8.27 8.95 3.44
CA THR A 195 8.33 8.82 1.99
C THR A 195 7.86 10.09 1.27
N ILE A 196 6.75 10.68 1.71
CA ILE A 196 6.24 11.91 1.07
C ILE A 196 7.11 13.11 1.43
N LYS A 197 7.69 13.16 2.62
CA LYS A 197 8.71 14.18 2.94
C LYS A 197 9.89 14.13 1.97
N GLU A 198 10.40 12.93 1.68
CA GLU A 198 11.45 12.73 0.66
C GLU A 198 10.97 13.18 -0.72
N VAL A 199 9.83 12.68 -1.19
CA VAL A 199 9.29 12.98 -2.53
C VAL A 199 9.02 14.47 -2.69
N PHE A 200 8.36 15.10 -1.75
CA PHE A 200 8.10 16.54 -1.81
C PHE A 200 9.38 17.36 -1.79
N GLY A 201 10.41 16.91 -1.04
CA GLY A 201 11.74 17.54 -1.05
C GLY A 201 12.43 17.46 -2.41
N LEU A 202 12.34 16.31 -3.09
CA LEU A 202 12.90 16.12 -4.45
C LEU A 202 12.21 17.07 -5.47
N HIS A 203 10.88 17.13 -5.42
CA HIS A 203 10.11 18.00 -6.31
C HIS A 203 10.33 19.49 -5.98
N ALA A 204 10.29 19.88 -4.72
CA ALA A 204 10.54 21.27 -4.28
C ALA A 204 11.91 21.76 -4.78
N LYS A 205 12.95 20.91 -4.62
CA LYS A 205 14.28 21.20 -5.15
C LYS A 205 14.29 21.39 -6.66
N ALA A 206 13.60 20.54 -7.41
CA ALA A 206 13.52 20.63 -8.86
C ALA A 206 12.77 21.86 -9.35
N TYR A 207 11.79 22.35 -8.57
CA TYR A 207 11.06 23.59 -8.85
C TYR A 207 11.73 24.84 -8.28
N GLY A 208 12.82 24.72 -7.52
CA GLY A 208 13.50 25.87 -6.89
C GLY A 208 12.69 26.56 -5.79
N ILE A 209 11.83 25.85 -5.09
CA ILE A 209 10.95 26.34 -4.00
C ILE A 209 11.20 25.58 -2.70
N SER A 210 10.68 26.10 -1.56
CA SER A 210 10.77 25.37 -0.29
C SER A 210 9.83 24.17 -0.24
N TRP A 211 10.09 23.26 0.71
CA TRP A 211 9.22 22.09 0.95
C TRP A 211 7.80 22.52 1.35
N GLU A 212 7.69 23.55 2.17
CA GLU A 212 6.41 24.13 2.63
C GLU A 212 5.64 24.74 1.46
N GLN A 213 6.31 25.50 0.60
CA GLN A 213 5.71 26.06 -0.61
C GLN A 213 5.21 24.97 -1.56
N PHE A 214 5.97 23.88 -1.72
CA PHE A 214 5.53 22.75 -2.53
C PHE A 214 4.31 22.07 -1.91
N GLN A 215 4.32 21.83 -0.59
CA GLN A 215 3.17 21.26 0.13
C GLN A 215 1.92 22.13 -0.04
N GLU A 216 2.04 23.43 0.13
CA GLU A 216 0.94 24.39 -0.03
C GLU A 216 0.42 24.40 -1.47
N MET A 217 1.30 24.38 -2.45
CA MET A 217 0.94 24.29 -3.86
C MET A 217 0.11 23.03 -4.15
N ILE A 218 0.48 21.86 -3.60
CA ILE A 218 -0.29 20.64 -3.78
C ILE A 218 -1.62 20.72 -3.01
N ALA A 219 -1.63 21.22 -1.78
CA ALA A 219 -2.83 21.38 -0.97
C ALA A 219 -3.85 22.32 -1.63
N SER A 220 -3.38 23.41 -2.26
CA SER A 220 -4.25 24.36 -2.95
C SER A 220 -5.01 23.78 -4.15
N ARG A 221 -4.55 22.65 -4.69
CA ARG A 221 -5.21 21.92 -5.80
C ARG A 221 -6.30 20.95 -5.32
N THR A 222 -6.41 20.71 -4.03
CA THR A 222 -7.49 19.88 -3.47
C THR A 222 -8.70 20.76 -3.13
N HIS A 223 -9.92 20.23 -3.25
CA HIS A 223 -11.12 20.94 -2.80
C HIS A 223 -11.09 21.21 -1.29
N GLY A 224 -10.52 20.28 -0.52
CA GLY A 224 -10.36 20.41 0.93
C GLY A 224 -9.26 21.37 1.38
N ARG A 225 -8.46 21.93 0.45
CA ARG A 225 -7.34 22.86 0.72
C ARG A 225 -6.33 22.33 1.74
N ARG A 226 -6.21 21.03 1.84
CA ARG A 226 -5.25 20.29 2.69
C ARG A 226 -4.84 18.99 2.03
N LEU A 227 -3.91 18.29 2.63
CA LEU A 227 -3.50 16.97 2.19
C LEU A 227 -4.08 15.87 3.09
N THR A 228 -4.19 14.66 2.54
CA THR A 228 -4.63 13.46 3.25
C THR A 228 -3.60 13.09 4.32
N THR A 229 -4.05 12.49 5.41
CA THR A 229 -3.19 11.95 6.47
C THR A 229 -3.08 10.44 6.39
N LEU A 230 -2.02 9.87 6.97
CA LEU A 230 -1.88 8.42 7.14
C LEU A 230 -3.07 7.80 7.89
N ALA A 231 -3.60 8.52 8.90
CA ALA A 231 -4.74 8.07 9.68
C ALA A 231 -6.02 7.97 8.84
N GLU A 232 -6.31 8.96 7.99
CA GLU A 232 -7.48 8.94 7.09
C GLU A 232 -7.40 7.77 6.10
N MET A 233 -6.22 7.57 5.51
CA MET A 233 -5.99 6.43 4.61
C MET A 233 -6.12 5.09 5.35
N ALA A 234 -5.57 4.96 6.55
CA ALA A 234 -5.66 3.73 7.34
C ALA A 234 -7.10 3.42 7.80
N ASN A 235 -7.90 4.44 8.14
CA ASN A 235 -9.31 4.26 8.46
C ASN A 235 -10.12 3.74 7.24
N MET A 236 -9.83 4.26 6.05
CA MET A 236 -10.43 3.73 4.83
C MET A 236 -9.96 2.30 4.55
N ALA A 237 -8.69 1.97 4.80
CA ALA A 237 -8.20 0.59 4.67
C ALA A 237 -8.95 -0.38 5.59
N VAL A 238 -9.26 0.02 6.83
CA VAL A 238 -10.12 -0.76 7.75
C VAL A 238 -11.49 -1.02 7.15
N PHE A 239 -12.16 0.03 6.67
CA PHE A 239 -13.49 -0.12 6.06
C PHE A 239 -13.46 -1.05 4.85
N MET A 240 -12.50 -0.86 3.93
CA MET A 240 -12.36 -1.67 2.72
C MET A 240 -12.03 -3.14 3.02
N ALA A 241 -11.31 -3.41 4.10
CA ALA A 241 -10.99 -4.76 4.56
C ALA A 241 -12.17 -5.45 5.26
N SER A 242 -13.15 -4.69 5.74
CA SER A 242 -14.28 -5.20 6.52
C SER A 242 -15.42 -5.74 5.66
N ASP A 243 -16.33 -6.46 6.31
CA ASP A 243 -17.56 -6.96 5.67
C ASP A 243 -18.53 -5.82 5.31
N GLY A 244 -18.36 -4.61 5.89
CA GLY A 244 -19.11 -3.41 5.50
C GLY A 244 -18.85 -2.95 4.06
N ALA A 245 -17.72 -3.35 3.48
CA ALA A 245 -17.37 -3.08 2.08
C ALA A 245 -17.64 -4.29 1.15
N SER A 246 -18.53 -5.21 1.53
CA SER A 246 -18.79 -6.47 0.82
C SER A 246 -19.17 -6.31 -0.65
N ALA A 247 -19.82 -5.20 -1.01
CA ALA A 247 -20.19 -4.89 -2.40
C ALA A 247 -19.03 -4.28 -3.23
N MET A 248 -17.88 -4.04 -2.62
CA MET A 248 -16.76 -3.34 -3.26
C MET A 248 -15.67 -4.33 -3.68
N THR A 249 -15.46 -4.48 -4.97
CA THR A 249 -14.33 -5.20 -5.57
C THR A 249 -13.99 -4.58 -6.94
N GLY A 250 -12.76 -4.72 -7.41
CA GLY A 250 -12.30 -4.10 -8.66
C GLY A 250 -12.22 -2.57 -8.63
N THR A 251 -12.42 -1.97 -7.47
CA THR A 251 -12.42 -0.52 -7.28
C THR A 251 -11.15 -0.03 -6.61
N ILE A 252 -10.75 1.18 -6.96
CA ILE A 252 -9.67 1.92 -6.30
C ILE A 252 -10.31 3.16 -5.67
N VAL A 253 -10.35 3.21 -4.34
CA VAL A 253 -10.96 4.33 -3.61
C VAL A 253 -10.08 5.56 -3.74
N ASN A 254 -10.69 6.63 -4.21
CA ASN A 254 -10.07 7.93 -4.40
C ASN A 254 -10.03 8.71 -3.06
N LEU A 255 -8.83 8.92 -2.52
CA LEU A 255 -8.58 9.68 -1.30
C LEU A 255 -7.82 10.97 -1.61
N SER A 256 -8.24 11.67 -2.67
CA SER A 256 -7.55 12.84 -3.20
C SER A 256 -8.03 14.17 -2.64
N LEU A 257 -9.05 14.18 -1.79
CA LEU A 257 -9.72 15.41 -1.32
C LEU A 257 -10.23 16.29 -2.47
N GLY A 258 -10.63 15.67 -3.58
CA GLY A 258 -11.16 16.34 -4.76
C GLY A 258 -10.11 16.92 -5.70
N SER A 259 -8.83 16.53 -5.57
CA SER A 259 -7.80 16.93 -6.55
C SER A 259 -7.81 16.06 -7.81
N LEU A 260 -8.59 15.01 -7.80
CA LEU A 260 -8.78 14.09 -8.92
C LEU A 260 -10.26 13.71 -8.98
N ASP A 261 -10.86 13.93 -10.13
CA ASP A 261 -12.19 13.41 -10.47
C ASP A 261 -12.05 12.00 -11.03
N ASP A 262 -12.82 11.04 -10.55
CA ASP A 262 -12.83 9.65 -11.04
C ASP A 262 -13.80 9.44 -12.19
#